data_696685192828aef694660d3e2baa6238
#
_entry.id   696685192828aef694660d3e2baa6238
#
_cell.length_a   1.000
_cell.length_b   1.000
_cell.length_c   1.000
_cell.angle_alpha   90.00
_cell.angle_beta   90.00
_cell.angle_gamma   90.00
#
_symmetry.space_group_name_H-M   'P 1'
#
loop_
_entity.id
_entity.type
_entity.pdbx_description
1 polymer ?
#
loop_
_entity_poly.entity_id
_entity_poly.type
_entity_poly.pdbx_seq_one_letter_code
_entity_poly.pdbx_strand_id
1 'polypeptide(L)'
;MISAAELQRRESEFHISTAETRAASDQLQLLGVSPGAIDRLAKQGAVNSVTPVAATLSGVVVERKLAQGQVVQPADALFVVADLSRLWAVAQVPEQQVSQVKAGQSVSIEVPALGNEKLVGKLIFVGQTIDPETRTVLVRTELDNRDGRLKPAMLASMLIEAKPVERLVVPAGAVVRENDEDHVFVAGENGIFRLVKVKLGPDQGGVRVVLSGLKAGEKLVVDGAFHLNNERNRKEMEGA
;
A
#
# COMPACT_ATOMS: atom_id res chain seq x y z
N MET A 1 46.52 -56.97 -33.37
CA MET A 1 45.25 -56.44 -33.95
C MET A 1 44.12 -56.72 -32.93
N ILE A 2 43.38 -55.70 -32.58
CA ILE A 2 42.18 -55.80 -31.67
C ILE A 2 41.06 -56.39 -32.55
N SER A 3 40.30 -57.35 -32.00
CA SER A 3 39.15 -57.90 -32.76
C SER A 3 38.00 -56.85 -32.79
N ALA A 4 37.12 -56.91 -33.80
CA ALA A 4 36.00 -56.04 -33.95
C ALA A 4 35.06 -56.10 -32.71
N ALA A 5 34.89 -57.28 -32.14
CA ALA A 5 34.09 -57.49 -30.91
C ALA A 5 34.73 -56.81 -29.70
N GLU A 6 36.05 -56.83 -29.57
CA GLU A 6 36.77 -56.15 -28.47
C GLU A 6 36.68 -54.61 -28.62
N LEU A 7 36.78 -54.10 -29.86
CA LEU A 7 36.58 -52.67 -30.13
C LEU A 7 35.18 -52.20 -29.73
N GLN A 8 34.16 -52.92 -30.18
CA GLN A 8 32.77 -52.60 -29.89
C GLN A 8 32.46 -52.64 -28.39
N ARG A 9 33.06 -53.59 -27.66
CA ARG A 9 32.95 -53.66 -26.19
C ARG A 9 33.54 -52.42 -25.52
N ARG A 10 34.75 -52.01 -25.91
CA ARG A 10 35.42 -50.82 -25.37
C ARG A 10 34.69 -49.52 -25.71
N GLU A 11 34.14 -49.41 -26.91
CA GLU A 11 33.29 -48.28 -27.28
C GLU A 11 32.03 -48.20 -26.42
N SER A 12 31.38 -49.34 -26.19
CA SER A 12 30.22 -49.40 -25.29
C SER A 12 30.57 -49.01 -23.86
N GLU A 13 31.67 -49.55 -23.32
CA GLU A 13 32.15 -49.19 -21.99
C GLU A 13 32.50 -47.66 -21.88
N PHE A 14 33.10 -47.10 -22.93
CA PHE A 14 33.38 -45.65 -23.00
C PHE A 14 32.11 -44.81 -23.02
N HIS A 15 31.11 -45.20 -23.82
CA HIS A 15 29.82 -44.50 -23.85
C HIS A 15 29.09 -44.55 -22.51
N ILE A 16 29.06 -45.71 -21.84
CA ILE A 16 28.46 -45.89 -20.53
C ILE A 16 29.17 -44.99 -19.52
N SER A 17 30.49 -45.07 -19.43
CA SER A 17 31.27 -44.26 -18.49
C SER A 17 31.14 -42.75 -18.72
N THR A 18 31.02 -42.34 -20.00
CA THR A 18 30.80 -40.95 -20.38
C THR A 18 29.40 -40.48 -19.93
N ALA A 19 28.37 -41.32 -20.12
CA ALA A 19 27.01 -41.01 -19.68
C ALA A 19 26.91 -40.90 -18.15
N GLU A 20 27.54 -41.82 -17.42
CA GLU A 20 27.59 -41.78 -15.96
C GLU A 20 28.31 -40.51 -15.43
N THR A 21 29.43 -40.15 -16.07
CA THR A 21 30.17 -38.93 -15.69
C THR A 21 29.34 -37.68 -15.93
N ARG A 22 28.59 -37.62 -17.05
CA ARG A 22 27.66 -36.48 -17.31
C ARG A 22 26.53 -36.42 -16.30
N ALA A 23 25.90 -37.56 -16.02
CA ALA A 23 24.82 -37.62 -15.04
C ALA A 23 25.27 -37.15 -13.63
N ALA A 24 26.46 -37.60 -13.21
CA ALA A 24 27.04 -37.17 -11.94
C ALA A 24 27.38 -35.66 -11.94
N SER A 25 27.93 -35.15 -13.07
CA SER A 25 28.20 -33.71 -13.21
C SER A 25 26.93 -32.88 -13.15
N ASP A 26 25.87 -33.28 -13.86
CA ASP A 26 24.58 -32.59 -13.86
C ASP A 26 23.96 -32.60 -12.44
N GLN A 27 24.05 -33.72 -11.74
CA GLN A 27 23.58 -33.82 -10.37
C GLN A 27 24.34 -32.86 -9.41
N LEU A 28 25.66 -32.75 -9.56
CA LEU A 28 26.46 -31.80 -8.78
C LEU A 28 26.11 -30.35 -9.11
N GLN A 29 25.82 -30.03 -10.37
CA GLN A 29 25.37 -28.70 -10.76
C GLN A 29 24.00 -28.36 -10.16
N LEU A 30 23.06 -29.29 -10.13
CA LEU A 30 21.77 -29.11 -9.45
C LEU A 30 21.92 -28.84 -7.97
N LEU A 31 22.97 -29.37 -7.33
CA LEU A 31 23.33 -29.10 -5.93
C LEU A 31 24.10 -27.77 -5.76
N GLY A 32 24.27 -26.99 -6.83
CA GLY A 32 24.93 -25.68 -6.77
C GLY A 32 26.45 -25.70 -6.90
N VAL A 33 27.05 -26.84 -7.25
CA VAL A 33 28.50 -26.93 -7.51
C VAL A 33 28.80 -26.26 -8.87
N SER A 34 29.74 -25.31 -8.87
CA SER A 34 30.08 -24.60 -10.12
C SER A 34 30.81 -25.52 -11.11
N PRO A 35 30.64 -25.32 -12.42
CA PRO A 35 31.37 -26.11 -13.46
C PRO A 35 32.87 -26.12 -13.25
N GLY A 36 33.46 -24.97 -12.87
CA GLY A 36 34.89 -24.90 -12.60
C GLY A 36 35.36 -25.70 -11.37
N ALA A 37 34.47 -25.98 -10.42
CA ALA A 37 34.77 -26.86 -9.29
C ALA A 37 34.71 -28.33 -9.72
N ILE A 38 33.78 -28.69 -10.61
CA ILE A 38 33.67 -30.03 -11.20
C ILE A 38 34.90 -30.33 -12.07
N ASP A 39 35.34 -29.39 -12.89
CA ASP A 39 36.57 -29.53 -13.69
C ASP A 39 37.82 -29.72 -12.82
N ARG A 40 37.92 -29.01 -11.71
CA ARG A 40 39.02 -29.19 -10.74
C ARG A 40 39.00 -30.58 -10.10
N LEU A 41 37.79 -31.03 -9.71
CA LEU A 41 37.60 -32.39 -9.18
C LEU A 41 38.07 -33.44 -10.18
N ALA A 42 37.66 -33.31 -11.44
CA ALA A 42 38.05 -34.24 -12.51
C ALA A 42 39.59 -34.28 -12.75
N LYS A 43 40.27 -33.13 -12.60
CA LYS A 43 41.73 -33.02 -12.84
C LYS A 43 42.58 -33.38 -11.63
N GLN A 44 42.13 -33.07 -10.44
CA GLN A 44 42.93 -33.17 -9.19
C GLN A 44 42.53 -34.36 -8.32
N GLY A 45 41.37 -34.98 -8.56
CA GLY A 45 40.87 -36.10 -7.79
C GLY A 45 40.53 -35.74 -6.30
N ALA A 46 40.63 -34.44 -5.94
CA ALA A 46 40.44 -33.99 -4.57
C ALA A 46 39.08 -33.31 -4.45
N VAL A 47 38.24 -33.78 -3.55
CA VAL A 47 37.01 -33.15 -3.16
C VAL A 47 37.30 -31.98 -2.23
N ASN A 48 36.98 -30.75 -2.66
CA ASN A 48 37.00 -29.61 -1.75
C ASN A 48 35.74 -29.69 -0.87
N SER A 49 35.96 -29.91 0.43
CA SER A 49 34.87 -30.02 1.42
C SER A 49 34.21 -28.67 1.75
N VAL A 50 34.72 -27.56 1.19
CA VAL A 50 34.14 -26.21 1.40
C VAL A 50 33.34 -25.81 0.16
N THR A 51 32.03 -25.68 0.33
CA THR A 51 31.13 -25.21 -0.71
C THR A 51 30.71 -23.77 -0.40
N PRO A 52 31.01 -22.79 -1.27
CA PRO A 52 30.56 -21.42 -1.08
C PRO A 52 29.05 -21.30 -1.32
N VAL A 53 28.33 -20.70 -0.37
CA VAL A 53 26.93 -20.31 -0.55
C VAL A 53 26.90 -18.82 -0.90
N ALA A 54 26.57 -18.52 -2.15
CA ALA A 54 26.53 -17.15 -2.65
C ALA A 54 25.12 -16.56 -2.52
N ALA A 55 25.04 -15.23 -2.28
CA ALA A 55 23.78 -14.50 -2.36
C ALA A 55 23.30 -14.48 -3.82
N THR A 56 21.99 -14.71 -4.03
CA THR A 56 21.36 -14.71 -5.36
C THR A 56 20.98 -13.31 -5.84
N LEU A 57 21.01 -12.32 -4.95
CA LEU A 57 20.73 -10.92 -5.24
C LEU A 57 21.71 -10.00 -4.51
N SER A 58 21.91 -8.80 -5.03
CA SER A 58 22.63 -7.73 -4.34
C SER A 58 21.73 -7.09 -3.28
N GLY A 59 22.24 -6.88 -2.07
CA GLY A 59 21.44 -6.33 -0.99
C GLY A 59 22.16 -6.35 0.34
N VAL A 60 21.39 -6.21 1.40
CA VAL A 60 21.87 -6.24 2.79
C VAL A 60 21.39 -7.52 3.46
N VAL A 61 22.25 -8.14 4.24
CA VAL A 61 21.86 -9.25 5.11
C VAL A 61 21.03 -8.69 6.26
N VAL A 62 19.73 -8.95 6.21
CA VAL A 62 18.77 -8.47 7.24
C VAL A 62 18.62 -9.46 8.39
N GLU A 63 18.89 -10.73 8.14
CA GLU A 63 18.80 -11.78 9.16
C GLU A 63 19.85 -12.86 8.89
N ARG A 64 20.49 -13.33 9.96
CA ARG A 64 21.36 -14.52 9.96
C ARG A 64 20.75 -15.57 10.88
N LYS A 65 20.39 -16.74 10.32
CA LYS A 65 19.69 -17.83 11.03
C LYS A 65 20.60 -18.97 11.47
N LEU A 66 21.91 -18.79 11.35
CA LEU A 66 22.88 -19.81 11.73
C LEU A 66 24.00 -19.25 12.59
N ALA A 67 24.61 -20.13 13.38
CA ALA A 67 25.82 -19.84 14.14
C ALA A 67 27.02 -20.53 13.48
N GLN A 68 28.22 -20.07 13.79
CA GLN A 68 29.47 -20.73 13.38
C GLN A 68 29.59 -22.13 14.00
N GLY A 69 29.88 -23.11 13.17
CA GLY A 69 29.97 -24.52 13.59
C GLY A 69 28.63 -25.26 13.66
N GLN A 70 27.51 -24.60 13.30
CA GLN A 70 26.20 -25.24 13.23
C GLN A 70 26.13 -26.18 12.02
N VAL A 71 25.59 -27.38 12.24
CA VAL A 71 25.24 -28.29 11.14
C VAL A 71 23.93 -27.80 10.50
N VAL A 72 23.92 -27.72 9.18
CA VAL A 72 22.74 -27.29 8.38
C VAL A 72 22.34 -28.39 7.41
N GLN A 73 21.06 -28.43 7.05
CA GLN A 73 20.51 -29.38 6.10
C GLN A 73 20.24 -28.67 4.75
N PRO A 74 20.18 -29.40 3.64
CA PRO A 74 19.65 -28.84 2.41
C PRO A 74 18.27 -28.20 2.61
N ALA A 75 18.07 -27.03 2.04
CA ALA A 75 16.87 -26.18 2.18
C ALA A 75 16.74 -25.38 3.48
N ASP A 76 17.66 -25.49 4.42
CA ASP A 76 17.68 -24.59 5.58
C ASP A 76 17.91 -23.13 5.15
N ALA A 77 17.12 -22.22 5.69
CA ALA A 77 17.32 -20.80 5.47
C ALA A 77 18.48 -20.30 6.32
N LEU A 78 19.61 -19.96 5.71
CA LEU A 78 20.83 -19.53 6.39
C LEU A 78 20.87 -18.03 6.63
N PHE A 79 20.50 -17.26 5.59
CA PHE A 79 20.50 -15.81 5.60
C PHE A 79 19.26 -15.30 4.89
N VAL A 80 18.79 -14.12 5.29
CA VAL A 80 17.81 -13.34 4.56
C VAL A 80 18.53 -12.11 4.01
N VAL A 81 18.57 -11.99 2.70
CA VAL A 81 19.13 -10.83 1.98
C VAL A 81 18.00 -10.07 1.34
N ALA A 82 17.96 -8.76 1.54
CA ALA A 82 16.94 -7.89 0.96
C ALA A 82 17.56 -6.69 0.26
N ASP A 83 16.97 -6.28 -0.86
CA ASP A 83 17.23 -4.99 -1.48
C ASP A 83 16.41 -3.94 -0.72
N LEU A 84 17.10 -3.05 -0.02
CA LEU A 84 16.50 -1.97 0.77
C LEU A 84 16.51 -0.62 0.05
N SER A 85 16.88 -0.58 -1.23
CA SER A 85 16.92 0.67 -2.03
C SER A 85 15.54 1.27 -2.27
N ARG A 86 14.50 0.43 -2.18
CA ARG A 86 13.09 0.81 -2.25
C ARG A 86 12.30 0.07 -1.19
N LEU A 87 11.44 0.78 -0.49
CA LEU A 87 10.59 0.22 0.55
C LEU A 87 9.12 0.49 0.24
N TRP A 88 8.27 -0.37 0.73
CA TRP A 88 6.84 -0.14 0.67
C TRP A 88 6.36 0.44 2.00
N ALA A 89 5.70 1.60 1.92
CA ALA A 89 4.86 2.05 3.01
C ALA A 89 3.49 1.39 2.84
N VAL A 90 3.06 0.69 3.87
CA VAL A 90 1.81 -0.09 3.89
C VAL A 90 0.89 0.52 4.92
N ALA A 91 -0.37 0.74 4.56
CA ALA A 91 -1.39 1.21 5.49
C ALA A 91 -2.67 0.38 5.34
N GLN A 92 -3.47 0.40 6.38
CA GLN A 92 -4.78 -0.26 6.44
C GLN A 92 -5.86 0.81 6.43
N VAL A 93 -6.73 0.80 5.41
CA VAL A 93 -7.82 1.76 5.26
C VAL A 93 -9.12 1.10 5.73
N PRO A 94 -9.88 1.72 6.66
CA PRO A 94 -11.17 1.21 7.10
C PRO A 94 -12.16 1.02 5.94
N GLU A 95 -12.96 -0.04 5.97
CA GLU A 95 -13.96 -0.39 4.95
C GLU A 95 -14.84 0.79 4.55
N GLN A 96 -15.25 1.62 5.51
CA GLN A 96 -16.11 2.78 5.29
C GLN A 96 -15.47 3.86 4.39
N GLN A 97 -14.14 3.89 4.30
CA GLN A 97 -13.37 4.88 3.54
C GLN A 97 -12.82 4.34 2.21
N VAL A 98 -12.90 3.03 1.99
CA VAL A 98 -12.31 2.36 0.81
C VAL A 98 -12.83 2.92 -0.52
N SER A 99 -14.11 3.31 -0.57
CA SER A 99 -14.71 3.89 -1.78
C SER A 99 -14.05 5.18 -2.25
N GLN A 100 -13.36 5.88 -1.34
CA GLN A 100 -12.65 7.15 -1.60
C GLN A 100 -11.19 6.93 -2.01
N VAL A 101 -10.67 5.70 -1.89
CA VAL A 101 -9.27 5.38 -2.12
C VAL A 101 -9.10 4.65 -3.45
N LYS A 102 -8.20 5.15 -4.29
CA LYS A 102 -7.92 4.58 -5.62
C LYS A 102 -6.42 4.57 -5.89
N ALA A 103 -5.97 3.58 -6.63
CA ALA A 103 -4.59 3.57 -7.14
C ALA A 103 -4.31 4.86 -7.95
N GLY A 104 -3.09 5.37 -7.83
CA GLY A 104 -2.66 6.62 -8.47
C GLY A 104 -2.94 7.90 -7.66
N GLN A 105 -3.67 7.84 -6.53
CA GLN A 105 -3.83 8.99 -5.64
C GLN A 105 -2.50 9.39 -5.00
N SER A 106 -2.30 10.69 -4.82
CA SER A 106 -1.18 11.24 -4.06
C SER A 106 -1.32 10.89 -2.59
N VAL A 107 -0.19 10.55 -1.98
CA VAL A 107 -0.10 10.29 -0.54
C VAL A 107 1.09 11.02 0.05
N SER A 108 0.93 11.48 1.27
CA SER A 108 2.01 12.01 2.10
C SER A 108 2.28 11.02 3.23
N ILE A 109 3.53 10.62 3.37
CA ILE A 109 3.98 9.70 4.41
C ILE A 109 4.83 10.48 5.40
N GLU A 110 4.46 10.43 6.67
CA GLU A 110 5.21 11.03 7.76
C GLU A 110 5.85 9.92 8.59
N VAL A 111 7.17 10.00 8.76
CA VAL A 111 7.96 9.04 9.54
C VAL A 111 8.50 9.74 10.78
N PRO A 112 7.93 9.48 11.97
CA PRO A 112 8.34 10.15 13.21
C PRO A 112 9.83 9.98 13.53
N ALA A 113 10.40 8.82 13.23
CA ALA A 113 11.83 8.54 13.42
C ALA A 113 12.76 9.44 12.57
N LEU A 114 12.24 10.11 11.54
CA LEU A 114 12.97 11.07 10.69
C LEU A 114 12.54 12.52 10.96
N GLY A 115 12.06 12.83 12.18
CA GLY A 115 11.64 14.19 12.55
C GLY A 115 10.37 14.65 11.86
N ASN A 116 9.45 13.74 11.55
CA ASN A 116 8.21 13.99 10.81
C ASN A 116 8.43 14.55 9.38
N GLU A 117 9.54 14.18 8.76
CA GLU A 117 9.76 14.48 7.35
C GLU A 117 8.61 13.92 6.51
N LYS A 118 8.09 14.74 5.59
CA LYS A 118 7.02 14.36 4.68
C LYS A 118 7.59 13.80 3.39
N LEU A 119 7.36 12.52 3.17
CA LEU A 119 7.70 11.84 1.93
C LEU A 119 6.44 11.78 1.06
N VAL A 120 6.55 12.22 -0.19
CA VAL A 120 5.41 12.21 -1.12
C VAL A 120 5.50 11.00 -2.03
N GLY A 121 4.39 10.32 -2.21
CA GLY A 121 4.28 9.17 -3.09
C GLY A 121 2.93 9.08 -3.78
N LYS A 122 2.70 7.96 -4.47
CA LYS A 122 1.39 7.62 -5.05
C LYS A 122 1.00 6.22 -4.63
N LEU A 123 -0.26 6.00 -4.37
CA LEU A 123 -0.77 4.65 -4.14
C LEU A 123 -0.54 3.79 -5.39
N ILE A 124 0.27 2.76 -5.24
CA ILE A 124 0.54 1.78 -6.32
C ILE A 124 -0.40 0.58 -6.23
N PHE A 125 -0.99 0.34 -5.06
CA PHE A 125 -1.85 -0.80 -4.82
C PHE A 125 -2.96 -0.46 -3.82
N VAL A 126 -4.17 -0.93 -4.12
CA VAL A 126 -5.33 -0.95 -3.23
C VAL A 126 -5.89 -2.37 -3.26
N GLY A 127 -5.97 -3.00 -2.10
CA GLY A 127 -6.46 -4.38 -1.94
C GLY A 127 -7.86 -4.57 -2.49
N GLN A 128 -8.13 -5.73 -3.04
CA GLN A 128 -9.43 -6.11 -3.58
C GLN A 128 -10.29 -6.84 -2.53
N THR A 129 -9.72 -7.17 -1.38
CA THR A 129 -10.36 -7.90 -0.31
C THR A 129 -10.28 -7.13 0.99
N ILE A 130 -11.32 -7.24 1.79
CA ILE A 130 -11.38 -6.71 3.16
C ILE A 130 -10.86 -7.81 4.09
N ASP A 131 -9.95 -7.43 4.97
CA ASP A 131 -9.54 -8.30 6.07
C ASP A 131 -10.70 -8.43 7.06
N PRO A 132 -11.22 -9.65 7.31
CA PRO A 132 -12.40 -9.84 8.15
C PRO A 132 -12.16 -9.55 9.64
N GLU A 133 -10.92 -9.63 10.12
CA GLU A 133 -10.57 -9.40 11.52
C GLU A 133 -10.46 -7.90 11.81
N THR A 134 -9.77 -7.17 10.93
CA THR A 134 -9.50 -5.73 11.11
C THR A 134 -10.52 -4.82 10.44
N ARG A 135 -11.37 -5.34 9.54
CA ARG A 135 -12.30 -4.58 8.70
C ARG A 135 -11.61 -3.49 7.90
N THR A 136 -10.44 -3.79 7.38
CA THR A 136 -9.62 -2.86 6.60
C THR A 136 -9.23 -3.43 5.25
N VAL A 137 -8.84 -2.53 4.35
CA VAL A 137 -8.22 -2.86 3.06
C VAL A 137 -6.78 -2.39 3.08
N LEU A 138 -5.87 -3.26 2.65
CA LEU A 138 -4.45 -2.94 2.56
C LEU A 138 -4.19 -2.05 1.36
N VAL A 139 -3.49 -0.94 1.60
CA VAL A 139 -2.99 -0.05 0.56
C VAL A 139 -1.48 0.07 0.64
N ARG A 140 -0.85 0.37 -0.49
CA ARG A 140 0.62 0.39 -0.58
C ARG A 140 1.10 1.52 -1.48
N THR A 141 2.18 2.15 -1.05
CA THR A 141 3.00 3.05 -1.87
C THR A 141 4.46 2.65 -1.82
N GLU A 142 5.23 2.98 -2.86
CA GLU A 142 6.67 2.74 -2.92
C GLU A 142 7.41 4.03 -2.56
N LEU A 143 8.45 3.90 -1.74
CA LEU A 143 9.34 4.97 -1.32
C LEU A 143 10.78 4.67 -1.78
N ASP A 144 11.45 5.64 -2.35
CA ASP A 144 12.89 5.57 -2.63
C ASP A 144 13.67 5.65 -1.31
N ASN A 145 14.64 4.75 -1.14
CA ASN A 145 15.47 4.65 0.06
C ASN A 145 16.94 4.42 -0.29
N ARG A 146 17.43 5.05 -1.36
CA ARG A 146 18.84 4.91 -1.78
C ARG A 146 19.82 5.46 -0.76
N ASP A 147 19.38 6.40 0.06
CA ASP A 147 20.16 6.96 1.17
C ASP A 147 20.17 6.06 2.42
N GLY A 148 19.36 5.00 2.44
CA GLY A 148 19.31 4.01 3.54
C GLY A 148 18.73 4.52 4.85
N ARG A 149 18.07 5.70 4.86
CA ARG A 149 17.49 6.30 6.09
C ARG A 149 16.25 5.55 6.58
N LEU A 150 15.46 5.03 5.67
CA LEU A 150 14.29 4.23 6.01
C LEU A 150 14.70 2.80 6.33
N LYS A 151 14.16 2.26 7.40
CA LYS A 151 14.37 0.85 7.75
C LYS A 151 13.05 0.09 7.73
N PRO A 152 13.05 -1.18 7.31
CA PRO A 152 11.86 -2.02 7.43
C PRO A 152 11.29 -1.99 8.85
N ALA A 153 9.98 -2.11 8.96
CA ALA A 153 9.22 -2.05 10.22
C ALA A 153 9.24 -0.70 10.95
N MET A 154 9.72 0.38 10.33
CA MET A 154 9.51 1.72 10.89
C MET A 154 8.02 2.06 10.88
N LEU A 155 7.55 2.70 11.96
CA LEU A 155 6.22 3.27 12.02
C LEU A 155 6.14 4.51 11.11
N ALA A 156 5.06 4.59 10.34
CA ALA A 156 4.76 5.73 9.49
C ALA A 156 3.26 6.03 9.50
N SER A 157 2.90 7.29 9.30
CA SER A 157 1.53 7.71 9.05
C SER A 157 1.36 8.03 7.58
N MET A 158 0.32 7.50 6.95
CA MET A 158 0.00 7.75 5.56
C MET A 158 -1.24 8.61 5.44
N LEU A 159 -1.10 9.83 4.93
CA LEU A 159 -2.20 10.71 4.59
C LEU A 159 -2.51 10.55 3.10
N ILE A 160 -3.71 10.07 2.80
CA ILE A 160 -4.19 9.89 1.43
C ILE A 160 -5.00 11.13 1.05
N GLU A 161 -4.57 11.84 0.01
CA GLU A 161 -5.27 13.02 -0.48
C GLU A 161 -6.56 12.61 -1.19
N ALA A 162 -7.69 12.97 -0.61
CA ALA A 162 -8.97 12.84 -1.30
C ALA A 162 -9.02 13.82 -2.48
N LYS A 163 -9.59 13.40 -3.61
CA LYS A 163 -9.89 14.37 -4.67
C LYS A 163 -10.82 15.43 -4.11
N PRO A 164 -10.55 16.72 -4.31
CA PRO A 164 -11.47 17.77 -3.94
C PRO A 164 -12.82 17.51 -4.66
N VAL A 165 -13.87 17.42 -3.88
CA VAL A 165 -15.24 17.30 -4.39
C VAL A 165 -15.93 18.63 -4.11
N GLU A 166 -16.35 19.31 -5.16
CA GLU A 166 -17.20 20.50 -5.02
C GLU A 166 -18.52 20.08 -4.38
N ARG A 167 -18.82 20.69 -3.26
CA ARG A 167 -20.09 20.49 -2.56
C ARG A 167 -20.71 21.83 -2.26
N LEU A 168 -22.03 21.88 -2.42
CA LEU A 168 -22.81 23.03 -1.97
C LEU A 168 -22.77 23.08 -0.45
N VAL A 169 -22.36 24.20 0.09
CA VAL A 169 -22.27 24.43 1.55
C VAL A 169 -23.07 25.67 1.94
N VAL A 170 -23.55 25.68 3.15
CA VAL A 170 -24.20 26.84 3.78
C VAL A 170 -23.46 27.22 5.05
N PRO A 171 -23.27 28.53 5.35
CA PRO A 171 -22.78 28.96 6.64
C PRO A 171 -23.71 28.50 7.76
N ALA A 172 -23.15 28.04 8.87
CA ALA A 172 -23.95 27.57 10.02
C ALA A 172 -24.89 28.67 10.54
N GLY A 173 -24.49 29.95 10.47
CA GLY A 173 -25.32 31.10 10.87
C GLY A 173 -26.55 31.35 9.98
N ALA A 174 -26.60 30.78 8.76
CA ALA A 174 -27.78 30.87 7.89
C ALA A 174 -28.86 29.83 8.26
N VAL A 175 -28.52 28.85 9.10
CA VAL A 175 -29.42 27.73 9.42
C VAL A 175 -30.29 28.11 10.63
N VAL A 176 -31.59 27.99 10.45
CA VAL A 176 -32.57 28.08 11.52
C VAL A 176 -33.22 26.73 11.75
N ARG A 177 -33.45 26.40 13.02
CA ARG A 177 -34.05 25.12 13.38
C ARG A 177 -35.49 25.31 13.79
N GLU A 178 -36.37 24.59 13.17
CA GLU A 178 -37.79 24.62 13.44
C GLU A 178 -38.37 23.20 13.39
N ASN A 179 -39.18 22.85 14.42
CA ASN A 179 -39.78 21.51 14.55
C ASN A 179 -38.77 20.35 14.36
N ASP A 180 -37.57 20.56 14.94
CA ASP A 180 -36.45 19.61 14.86
C ASP A 180 -35.86 19.39 13.47
N GLU A 181 -36.17 20.31 12.52
CA GLU A 181 -35.69 20.29 11.13
C GLU A 181 -34.88 21.54 10.80
N ASP A 182 -33.84 21.36 9.97
CA ASP A 182 -33.01 22.47 9.51
C ASP A 182 -33.68 23.21 8.34
N HIS A 183 -33.71 24.53 8.41
CA HIS A 183 -34.24 25.41 7.38
C HIS A 183 -33.28 26.55 7.08
N VAL A 184 -33.41 27.15 5.92
CA VAL A 184 -32.70 28.37 5.51
C VAL A 184 -33.66 29.34 4.85
N PHE A 185 -33.37 30.64 4.97
CA PHE A 185 -34.12 31.66 4.21
C PHE A 185 -33.45 31.92 2.88
N VAL A 186 -34.19 31.67 1.79
CA VAL A 186 -33.77 31.98 0.42
C VAL A 186 -34.39 33.32 0.02
N ALA A 187 -33.56 34.26 -0.42
CA ALA A 187 -33.99 35.55 -0.92
C ALA A 187 -34.59 35.38 -2.30
N GLY A 188 -35.86 35.71 -2.42
CA GLY A 188 -36.57 35.78 -3.69
C GLY A 188 -36.55 37.22 -4.29
N GLU A 189 -37.31 37.40 -5.35
CA GLU A 189 -37.52 38.71 -5.97
C GLU A 189 -38.35 39.64 -5.06
N ASN A 190 -38.15 40.95 -5.21
CA ASN A 190 -38.89 41.99 -4.44
C ASN A 190 -38.75 41.94 -2.92
N GLY A 191 -37.64 41.42 -2.38
CA GLY A 191 -37.40 41.40 -0.93
C GLY A 191 -38.22 40.36 -0.18
N ILE A 192 -38.80 39.39 -0.85
CA ILE A 192 -39.53 38.29 -0.23
C ILE A 192 -38.54 37.19 0.14
N PHE A 193 -38.59 36.75 1.41
CA PHE A 193 -37.79 35.62 1.90
C PHE A 193 -38.67 34.39 2.03
N ARG A 194 -38.17 33.28 1.52
CA ARG A 194 -38.86 31.99 1.57
C ARG A 194 -38.08 31.04 2.50
N LEU A 195 -38.76 30.50 3.48
CA LEU A 195 -38.20 29.45 4.33
C LEU A 195 -38.18 28.13 3.58
N VAL A 196 -37.01 27.52 3.47
CA VAL A 196 -36.81 26.29 2.70
C VAL A 196 -36.22 25.25 3.63
N LYS A 197 -36.88 24.10 3.70
CA LYS A 197 -36.39 22.92 4.45
C LYS A 197 -35.18 22.34 3.74
N VAL A 198 -34.13 22.07 4.53
CA VAL A 198 -32.85 21.53 4.01
C VAL A 198 -32.40 20.34 4.82
N LYS A 199 -31.70 19.42 4.17
CA LYS A 199 -30.94 18.38 4.86
C LYS A 199 -29.47 18.73 4.79
N LEU A 200 -28.84 18.83 5.95
CA LEU A 200 -27.46 19.27 6.08
C LEU A 200 -26.62 18.19 6.75
N GLY A 201 -25.35 18.13 6.36
CA GLY A 201 -24.32 17.35 7.03
C GLY A 201 -23.91 17.97 8.37
N PRO A 202 -22.97 17.36 9.09
CA PRO A 202 -22.40 17.91 10.33
C PRO A 202 -21.69 19.24 10.05
N ASP A 203 -21.57 20.07 11.10
CA ASP A 203 -20.78 21.30 11.02
C ASP A 203 -19.29 20.98 10.85
N GLN A 204 -18.67 21.65 9.90
CA GLN A 204 -17.23 21.52 9.59
C GLN A 204 -16.60 22.92 9.52
N GLY A 205 -16.25 23.45 10.67
CA GLY A 205 -15.59 24.75 10.76
C GLY A 205 -16.49 25.95 10.42
N GLY A 206 -17.76 25.91 10.83
CA GLY A 206 -18.74 27.00 10.62
C GLY A 206 -19.49 26.91 9.29
N VAL A 207 -19.31 25.82 8.52
CA VAL A 207 -20.09 25.53 7.31
C VAL A 207 -20.66 24.11 7.37
N ARG A 208 -21.83 23.93 6.75
CA ARG A 208 -22.50 22.63 6.67
C ARG A 208 -22.77 22.27 5.18
N VAL A 209 -22.46 21.04 4.82
CA VAL A 209 -22.70 20.53 3.46
C VAL A 209 -24.19 20.33 3.24
N VAL A 210 -24.71 20.85 2.12
CA VAL A 210 -26.09 20.63 1.71
C VAL A 210 -26.23 19.24 1.10
N LEU A 211 -27.05 18.41 1.71
CA LEU A 211 -27.38 17.07 1.20
C LEU A 211 -28.59 17.11 0.27
N SER A 212 -29.58 17.99 0.59
CA SER A 212 -30.74 18.26 -0.25
C SER A 212 -31.49 19.53 0.21
N GLY A 213 -32.35 20.07 -0.66
CA GLY A 213 -33.21 21.20 -0.35
C GLY A 213 -32.80 22.54 -0.96
N LEU A 214 -31.56 22.68 -1.44
CA LEU A 214 -31.06 23.90 -2.09
C LEU A 214 -30.44 23.61 -3.44
N LYS A 215 -30.41 24.63 -4.30
CA LYS A 215 -29.72 24.63 -5.59
C LYS A 215 -28.53 25.61 -5.56
N ALA A 216 -27.50 25.30 -6.33
CA ALA A 216 -26.38 26.22 -6.49
C ALA A 216 -26.87 27.55 -7.12
N GLY A 217 -26.38 28.69 -6.59
CA GLY A 217 -26.74 30.01 -7.05
C GLY A 217 -27.92 30.67 -6.33
N GLU A 218 -28.62 29.97 -5.44
CA GLU A 218 -29.66 30.58 -4.60
C GLU A 218 -29.01 31.49 -3.54
N LYS A 219 -29.61 32.72 -3.40
CA LYS A 219 -29.13 33.70 -2.41
C LYS A 219 -29.72 33.39 -1.04
N LEU A 220 -28.88 33.22 -0.06
CA LEU A 220 -29.26 32.90 1.33
C LEU A 220 -29.13 34.13 2.22
N VAL A 221 -30.01 34.22 3.20
CA VAL A 221 -29.86 35.12 4.32
C VAL A 221 -28.91 34.48 5.32
N VAL A 222 -27.73 35.08 5.52
CA VAL A 222 -26.73 34.60 6.47
C VAL A 222 -26.88 35.36 7.81
N ASP A 223 -26.80 36.69 7.73
CA ASP A 223 -26.96 37.55 8.90
C ASP A 223 -28.43 37.91 9.10
N GLY A 224 -28.93 37.71 10.32
CA GLY A 224 -30.30 37.98 10.66
C GLY A 224 -31.31 36.85 10.37
N ALA A 225 -30.88 35.68 9.90
CA ALA A 225 -31.77 34.55 9.66
C ALA A 225 -32.59 34.17 10.88
N PHE A 226 -32.00 34.22 12.07
CA PHE A 226 -32.70 33.99 13.36
C PHE A 226 -33.75 35.06 13.65
N HIS A 227 -33.46 36.33 13.36
CA HIS A 227 -34.41 37.42 13.54
C HIS A 227 -35.60 37.31 12.58
N LEU A 228 -35.35 36.96 11.35
CA LEU A 228 -36.42 36.69 10.34
C LEU A 228 -37.35 35.55 10.82
N ASN A 229 -36.76 34.49 11.36
CA ASN A 229 -37.53 33.36 11.87
C ASN A 229 -38.43 33.78 13.05
N ASN A 230 -37.90 34.58 14.00
CA ASN A 230 -38.64 35.06 15.14
C ASN A 230 -39.81 35.99 14.70
N GLU A 231 -39.55 36.89 13.74
CA GLU A 231 -40.62 37.77 13.21
C GLU A 231 -41.72 36.98 12.47
N ARG A 232 -41.33 35.96 11.72
CA ARG A 232 -42.29 35.06 11.07
C ARG A 232 -43.17 34.36 12.09
N ASN A 233 -42.56 33.72 13.12
CA ASN A 233 -43.27 33.00 14.19
C ASN A 233 -44.22 33.94 14.97
N ARG A 234 -43.78 35.19 15.22
CA ARG A 234 -44.64 36.18 15.87
C ARG A 234 -45.87 36.49 15.07
N LYS A 235 -45.71 36.72 13.74
CA LYS A 235 -46.85 37.00 12.84
C LYS A 235 -47.81 35.82 12.72
N GLU A 236 -47.29 34.59 12.70
CA GLU A 236 -48.12 33.39 12.68
C GLU A 236 -48.95 33.24 13.98
N MET A 237 -48.42 33.64 15.15
CA MET A 237 -49.17 33.66 16.42
C MET A 237 -50.18 34.81 16.53
N GLU A 238 -49.90 35.97 15.91
CA GLU A 238 -50.79 37.13 15.89
C GLU A 238 -51.92 37.00 14.85
N GLY A 239 -51.80 36.15 13.84
CA GLY A 239 -52.78 35.93 12.77
C GLY A 239 -53.66 34.69 12.95
N ALA A 240 -53.46 33.93 14.03
CA ALA A 240 -54.27 32.78 14.42
C ALA A 240 -55.21 33.16 15.56
#